data_c706525181265720070636caaa9a98f1
#
_entry.id   c706525181265720070636caaa9a98f1
#
_cell.length_a   1.000
_cell.length_b   1.000
_cell.length_c   1.000
_cell.angle_alpha   90.00
_cell.angle_beta   90.00
_cell.angle_gamma   90.00
#
_symmetry.space_group_name_H-M   'P 1'
#
loop_
_entity.id
_entity.type
_entity.pdbx_description
1 polymer ?
#
loop_
_entity_poly.entity_id
_entity_poly.type
_entity_poly.pdbx_seq_one_letter_code
_entity_poly.pdbx_strand_id
1 'polypeptide(L)'
;MMNSEITIVVPIRFKPECRAAGRERLLALAHKTLLEAGNVMYRIHEVPDQPDLFMVYEKWLDQAALDFHMSQSYLMDFLADDDHLLAGEIKGTVCREIAVD
;
A
#
# COMPACT_ATOMS: atom_id res chain seq x y z
N MET A 1 -15.57 8.04 -22.04
CA MET A 1 -15.44 6.74 -21.38
C MET A 1 -15.03 6.95 -19.93
N MET A 2 -15.72 6.32 -19.03
CA MET A 2 -15.37 6.46 -17.61
C MET A 2 -14.21 5.53 -17.26
N ASN A 3 -13.23 6.09 -16.58
CA ASN A 3 -12.13 5.33 -16.03
C ASN A 3 -12.59 4.68 -14.72
N SER A 4 -12.59 3.35 -14.66
CA SER A 4 -12.97 2.62 -13.45
C SER A 4 -11.79 2.43 -12.49
N GLU A 5 -10.60 2.86 -12.86
CA GLU A 5 -9.41 2.71 -12.04
C GLU A 5 -9.52 3.48 -10.74
N ILE A 6 -9.00 2.86 -9.69
CA ILE A 6 -8.99 3.44 -8.35
C ILE A 6 -7.54 3.63 -7.94
N THR A 7 -7.23 4.83 -7.45
CA THR A 7 -5.90 5.16 -6.90
C THR A 7 -6.02 5.23 -5.39
N ILE A 8 -5.05 4.66 -4.68
CA ILE A 8 -4.97 4.77 -3.23
C ILE A 8 -3.58 5.24 -2.86
N VAL A 9 -3.52 6.25 -2.00
CA VAL A 9 -2.28 6.76 -1.42
C VAL A 9 -2.26 6.35 0.04
N VAL A 10 -1.22 5.63 0.44
CA VAL A 10 -1.16 5.03 1.79
C VAL A 10 0.14 5.42 2.47
N PRO A 11 0.10 6.31 3.47
CA PRO A 11 1.27 6.53 4.33
C PRO A 11 1.37 5.39 5.32
N ILE A 12 2.57 4.83 5.45
CA ILE A 12 2.85 3.73 6.38
C ILE A 12 4.05 4.13 7.22
N ARG A 13 3.83 4.27 8.52
CA ARG A 13 4.89 4.66 9.45
C ARG A 13 5.22 3.49 10.36
N PHE A 14 6.50 3.16 10.42
CA PHE A 14 6.99 2.17 11.36
C PHE A 14 7.60 2.86 12.57
N LYS A 15 7.72 2.12 13.67
CA LYS A 15 8.49 2.62 14.81
C LYS A 15 9.93 2.83 14.35
N PRO A 16 10.63 3.87 14.84
CA PRO A 16 12.00 4.14 14.37
C PRO A 16 12.94 2.94 14.50
N GLU A 17 12.83 2.19 15.58
CA GLU A 17 13.66 1.00 15.81
C GLU A 17 13.26 -0.19 14.93
N CYS A 18 12.08 -0.13 14.29
CA CYS A 18 11.53 -1.20 13.45
C CYS A 18 11.62 -0.89 11.96
N ARG A 19 12.26 0.21 11.58
CA ARG A 19 12.30 0.68 10.19
C ARG A 19 12.82 -0.37 9.22
N ALA A 20 13.92 -1.03 9.55
CA ALA A 20 14.51 -2.02 8.65
C ALA A 20 13.61 -3.24 8.48
N ALA A 21 13.07 -3.76 9.58
CA ALA A 21 12.14 -4.89 9.53
C ALA A 21 10.84 -4.53 8.79
N GLY A 22 10.35 -3.31 9.03
CA GLY A 22 9.16 -2.81 8.37
C GLY A 22 9.34 -2.68 6.86
N ARG A 23 10.49 -2.16 6.45
CA ARG A 23 10.83 -2.04 5.03
C ARG A 23 10.81 -3.41 4.35
N GLU A 24 11.42 -4.41 4.97
CA GLU A 24 11.45 -5.77 4.45
C GLU A 24 10.04 -6.36 4.33
N ARG A 25 9.22 -6.16 5.35
CA ARG A 25 7.82 -6.61 5.34
C ARG A 25 7.05 -5.96 4.22
N LEU A 26 7.22 -4.65 4.04
CA LEU A 26 6.52 -3.90 3.01
C LEU A 26 6.93 -4.36 1.62
N LEU A 27 8.21 -4.64 1.41
CA LEU A 27 8.70 -5.17 0.13
C LEU A 27 8.13 -6.56 -0.15
N ALA A 28 8.03 -7.41 0.86
CA ALA A 28 7.43 -8.74 0.71
C ALA A 28 5.96 -8.63 0.32
N LEU A 29 5.23 -7.71 0.94
CA LEU A 29 3.84 -7.43 0.58
C LEU A 29 3.72 -6.96 -0.87
N ALA A 30 4.61 -6.07 -1.28
CA ALA A 30 4.62 -5.54 -2.65
C ALA A 30 4.82 -6.64 -3.68
N HIS A 31 5.74 -7.58 -3.43
CA HIS A 31 5.98 -8.68 -4.36
C HIS A 31 4.72 -9.52 -4.60
N LYS A 32 3.96 -9.79 -3.56
CA LYS A 32 2.71 -10.54 -3.68
C LYS A 32 1.62 -9.71 -4.35
N THR A 33 1.52 -8.44 -3.98
CA THR A 33 0.51 -7.53 -4.54
C THR A 33 0.68 -7.36 -6.04
N LEU A 34 1.93 -7.24 -6.50
CA LEU A 34 2.22 -7.08 -7.93
C LEU A 34 1.80 -8.29 -8.77
N LEU A 35 1.60 -9.45 -8.16
CA LEU A 35 1.12 -10.64 -8.86
C LEU A 35 -0.40 -10.69 -9.00
N GLU A 36 -1.13 -9.80 -8.34
CA GLU A 36 -2.58 -9.75 -8.45
C GLU A 36 -2.99 -9.22 -9.83
N ALA A 37 -3.89 -9.94 -10.50
CA ALA A 37 -4.28 -9.63 -11.87
C ALA A 37 -4.87 -8.21 -12.02
N GLY A 38 -5.56 -7.72 -10.99
CA GLY A 38 -6.18 -6.40 -11.02
C GLY A 38 -5.31 -5.26 -10.54
N ASN A 39 -4.05 -5.54 -10.16
CA ASN A 39 -3.13 -4.47 -9.77
C ASN A 39 -2.54 -3.80 -11.00
N VAL A 40 -2.76 -2.50 -11.13
CA VAL A 40 -2.20 -1.69 -12.21
C VAL A 40 -0.85 -1.13 -11.83
N MET A 41 -0.70 -0.71 -10.57
CA MET A 41 0.52 -0.10 -10.09
C MET A 41 0.61 -0.27 -8.57
N TYR A 42 1.82 -0.53 -8.08
CA TYR A 42 2.10 -0.58 -6.64
C TYR A 42 3.52 -0.09 -6.46
N ARG A 43 3.66 1.14 -5.94
CA ARG A 43 4.96 1.79 -5.82
C ARG A 43 5.18 2.28 -4.39
N ILE A 44 6.35 1.96 -3.86
CA ILE A 44 6.75 2.35 -2.50
C ILE A 44 7.77 3.47 -2.60
N HIS A 45 7.58 4.50 -1.79
CA HIS A 45 8.46 5.67 -1.78
C HIS A 45 9.00 5.89 -0.37
N GLU A 46 10.27 6.25 -0.28
CA GLU A 46 10.85 6.76 0.95
C GLU A 46 10.58 8.25 1.04
N VAL A 47 10.50 8.76 2.26
CA VAL A 47 10.40 10.20 2.51
C VAL A 47 11.71 10.63 3.17
N PRO A 48 12.62 11.30 2.45
CA PRO A 48 13.98 11.56 2.95
C PRO A 48 14.06 12.23 4.31
N ASP A 49 13.13 13.16 4.60
CA ASP A 49 13.12 13.86 5.88
C ASP A 49 12.48 13.07 7.02
N GLN A 50 11.82 11.94 6.70
CA GLN A 50 11.13 11.10 7.66
C GLN A 50 11.43 9.64 7.35
N PRO A 51 12.60 9.14 7.83
CA PRO A 51 13.07 7.80 7.40
C PRO A 51 12.22 6.63 7.86
N ASP A 52 11.35 6.81 8.84
CA ASP A 52 10.42 5.77 9.30
C ASP A 52 9.07 5.80 8.56
N LEU A 53 8.89 6.75 7.65
CA LEU A 53 7.66 6.88 6.85
C LEU A 53 7.89 6.40 5.43
N PHE A 54 6.95 5.58 4.95
CA PHE A 54 6.88 5.16 3.55
C PHE A 54 5.56 5.64 2.96
N MET A 55 5.58 6.08 1.71
CA MET A 55 4.38 6.43 0.98
C MET A 55 4.15 5.38 -0.11
N VAL A 56 3.02 4.71 -0.06
CA VAL A 56 2.65 3.73 -1.06
C VAL A 56 1.61 4.31 -2.00
N TYR A 57 1.88 4.21 -3.28
CA TYR A 57 0.97 4.65 -4.33
C TYR A 57 0.46 3.40 -5.05
N GLU A 58 -0.85 3.18 -5.00
CA GLU A 58 -1.48 1.99 -5.58
C GLU A 58 -2.52 2.39 -6.60
N LYS A 59 -2.59 1.62 -7.66
CA LYS A 59 -3.65 1.79 -8.65
C LYS A 59 -4.26 0.42 -8.96
N TRP A 60 -5.58 0.36 -8.94
CA TRP A 60 -6.36 -0.86 -9.13
C TRP A 60 -7.28 -0.71 -10.32
N LEU A 61 -7.46 -1.80 -11.06
CA LEU A 61 -8.24 -1.80 -12.29
C LEU A 61 -9.68 -1.33 -12.06
N ASP A 62 -10.28 -1.76 -10.95
CA ASP A 62 -11.66 -1.43 -10.58
C ASP A 62 -11.91 -1.78 -9.11
N GLN A 63 -13.13 -1.59 -8.65
CA GLN A 63 -13.49 -1.89 -7.26
C GLN A 63 -13.35 -3.39 -6.96
N ALA A 64 -13.70 -4.25 -7.91
CA ALA A 64 -13.57 -5.69 -7.68
C ALA A 64 -12.12 -6.10 -7.44
N ALA A 65 -11.18 -5.50 -8.18
CA ALA A 65 -9.75 -5.76 -8.00
C ALA A 65 -9.27 -5.30 -6.62
N LEU A 66 -9.74 -4.14 -6.17
CA LEU A 66 -9.42 -3.65 -4.83
C LEU A 66 -10.01 -4.54 -3.76
N ASP A 67 -11.27 -4.97 -3.91
CA ASP A 67 -11.93 -5.86 -2.96
C ASP A 67 -11.17 -7.19 -2.84
N PHE A 68 -10.72 -7.71 -3.98
CA PHE A 68 -9.91 -8.93 -4.00
C PHE A 68 -8.63 -8.75 -3.19
N HIS A 69 -7.91 -7.63 -3.41
CA HIS A 69 -6.69 -7.30 -2.69
C HIS A 69 -6.95 -7.25 -1.17
N MET A 70 -8.01 -6.57 -0.78
CA MET A 70 -8.35 -6.39 0.64
C MET A 70 -8.71 -7.71 1.32
N SER A 71 -9.05 -8.76 0.56
CA SER A 71 -9.41 -10.07 1.10
C SER A 71 -8.21 -11.02 1.21
N GLN A 72 -7.02 -10.62 0.72
CA GLN A 72 -5.88 -11.51 0.71
C GLN A 72 -5.26 -11.67 2.10
N SER A 73 -4.89 -12.92 2.44
CA SER A 73 -4.33 -13.22 3.75
C SER A 73 -3.03 -12.47 4.02
N TYR A 74 -2.18 -12.31 2.99
CA TYR A 74 -0.91 -11.61 3.17
C TYR A 74 -1.10 -10.14 3.51
N LEU A 75 -2.17 -9.50 3.02
CA LEU A 75 -2.49 -8.13 3.41
C LEU A 75 -3.04 -8.10 4.83
N MET A 76 -3.95 -9.01 5.16
CA MET A 76 -4.51 -9.10 6.51
C MET A 76 -3.41 -9.32 7.54
N ASP A 77 -2.44 -10.18 7.24
CA ASP A 77 -1.32 -10.46 8.13
C ASP A 77 -0.46 -9.20 8.33
N PHE A 78 -0.22 -8.46 7.25
CA PHE A 78 0.52 -7.20 7.32
C PHE A 78 -0.20 -6.20 8.22
N LEU A 79 -1.50 -6.03 8.02
CA LEU A 79 -2.30 -5.08 8.77
C LEU A 79 -2.49 -5.49 10.24
N ALA A 80 -2.48 -6.78 10.53
CA ALA A 80 -2.58 -7.28 11.90
C ALA A 80 -1.38 -6.88 12.74
N ASP A 81 -0.20 -6.74 12.10
CA ASP A 81 1.01 -6.25 12.75
C ASP A 81 1.34 -7.01 14.05
N ASP A 82 1.32 -8.34 13.97
CA ASP A 82 1.54 -9.19 15.15
C ASP A 82 2.90 -8.93 15.82
N ASP A 83 3.89 -8.47 15.07
CA ASP A 83 5.22 -8.16 15.59
C ASP A 83 5.35 -6.72 16.07
N HIS A 84 4.28 -5.95 16.02
CA HIS A 84 4.22 -4.58 16.52
C HIS A 84 5.27 -3.64 15.90
N LEU A 85 5.41 -3.70 14.58
CA LEU A 85 6.36 -2.86 13.85
C LEU A 85 5.80 -1.47 13.53
N LEU A 86 4.47 -1.34 13.43
CA LEU A 86 3.83 -0.10 13.01
C LEU A 86 3.79 0.92 14.14
N ALA A 87 3.98 2.19 13.78
CA ALA A 87 3.90 3.31 14.72
C ALA A 87 2.48 3.86 14.86
N GLY A 88 1.54 3.31 14.13
CA GLY A 88 0.15 3.74 14.20
C GLY A 88 -0.70 3.00 13.19
N GLU A 89 -1.97 3.37 13.14
CA GLU A 89 -2.91 2.75 12.22
C GLU A 89 -2.61 3.16 10.77
N ILE A 90 -2.77 2.21 9.86
CA ILE A 90 -2.61 2.48 8.43
C ILE A 90 -3.95 2.97 7.88
N LYS A 91 -3.92 4.14 7.24
CA LYS A 91 -5.09 4.73 6.60
C LYS A 91 -4.76 5.15 5.18
N GLY A 92 -5.37 4.47 4.21
CA GLY A 92 -5.26 4.87 2.82
C GLY A 92 -6.31 5.91 2.44
N THR A 93 -5.96 6.76 1.47
CA THR A 93 -6.89 7.71 0.89
C THR A 93 -7.23 7.25 -0.51
N VAL A 94 -8.51 7.02 -0.76
CA VAL A 94 -9.01 6.62 -2.07
C VAL A 94 -9.15 7.88 -2.94
N CYS A 95 -8.54 7.83 -4.12
CA CYS A 95 -8.53 8.95 -5.05
C CYS A 95 -9.00 8.48 -6.42
N ARG A 96 -9.42 9.44 -7.22
CA ARG A 96 -9.71 9.20 -8.64
C ARG A 96 -8.88 10.17 -9.45
N GLU A 97 -8.12 9.65 -10.38
CA GLU A 97 -7.30 10.48 -11.24
C GLU A 97 -8.16 11.37 -12.13
N ILE A 98 -7.76 12.64 -12.24
CA ILE A 98 -8.38 13.58 -13.17
C ILE A 98 -7.49 13.62 -14.40
N ALA A 99 -8.07 13.35 -15.57
CA ALA A 99 -7.32 13.42 -16.82
C ALA A 99 -6.91 14.88 -17.09
N VAL A 100 -5.65 15.06 -17.48
CA VAL A 100 -5.11 16.38 -17.83
C VAL A 100 -4.78 16.36 -19.31
N ASP A 101 -5.45 17.24 -20.05
CA ASP A 101 -5.26 17.36 -21.50
C ASP A 101 -4.12 18.29 -21.85
#